data_5b72590bfa632fe0c33665c431f212fa
#
_entry.id   5b72590bfa632fe0c33665c431f212fa
#
_cell.length_a   1.000
_cell.length_b   1.000
_cell.length_c   1.000
_cell.angle_alpha   90.00
_cell.angle_beta   90.00
_cell.angle_gamma   90.00
#
_symmetry.space_group_name_H-M   'P 1'
#
loop_
_entity.id
_entity.type
_entity.pdbx_description
1 polymer ?
#
loop_
_entity_poly.entity_id
_entity_poly.type
_entity_poly.pdbx_seq_one_letter_code
_entity_poly.pdbx_strand_id
1 'polypeptide(L)'
;MGRGGSSDEDAAREEEEEEEEEDANVDEYGFVIDSAAVAASASGTSTQKRAVSAREERFWSKVRAMGEREFHETVKRGRDTRDAALKRAIRCGVPSDLRRETWFGASGGKELMDNAPSGGYYEKLLVMNQDEKVVDQIELDLERTFPANRHYEHGEDGKKGNDVLRRILCAYARHNRKTGYCQGMNYIAAFLWLVMGDEEKAFWTFTALLDIVLPSDVHARDIKGTISQYKILHRVLYMHAPKVDKHLRQLDVDLVMIASKWLLCLFVESFPSTTAARVLDCIMFEGEKVWFRVVIAMIKMNEREILECTSLPDVMLCLKEAYSGQFDADGLLSYAFNNISMSNVTIKMLRQDIAREMVLEAEQKAIELASRKKERAKAPAK
;
A
#
# COMPACT_ATOMS: atom_id res chain seq x y z
N MET A 1 -12.08 -61.13 17.09
CA MET A 1 -12.83 -59.86 17.22
C MET A 1 -11.84 -58.81 17.73
N GLY A 2 -11.71 -57.72 17.02
CA GLY A 2 -10.89 -56.57 17.47
C GLY A 2 -9.69 -56.32 16.56
N ARG A 3 -9.87 -55.72 15.40
CA ARG A 3 -8.89 -54.93 14.65
C ARG A 3 -9.69 -53.93 13.80
N GLY A 4 -9.84 -52.75 14.27
CA GLY A 4 -10.52 -51.68 13.54
C GLY A 4 -10.42 -50.35 14.31
N GLY A 5 -9.20 -49.95 14.72
CA GLY A 5 -9.02 -48.72 15.46
C GLY A 5 -7.75 -47.93 15.13
N SER A 6 -6.91 -48.44 14.17
CA SER A 6 -5.63 -47.75 13.91
C SER A 6 -5.67 -46.85 12.69
N SER A 7 -6.58 -47.06 11.73
CA SER A 7 -6.62 -46.29 10.48
C SER A 7 -7.19 -44.86 10.67
N ASP A 8 -8.15 -44.69 11.56
CA ASP A 8 -8.80 -43.40 11.79
C ASP A 8 -7.95 -42.50 12.71
N GLU A 9 -7.18 -43.09 13.66
CA GLU A 9 -6.23 -42.37 14.49
C GLU A 9 -4.95 -41.99 13.71
N ASP A 10 -4.52 -42.84 12.78
CA ASP A 10 -3.37 -42.53 11.91
C ASP A 10 -3.73 -41.47 10.89
N ALA A 11 -4.94 -41.49 10.30
CA ALA A 11 -5.42 -40.44 9.39
C ALA A 11 -5.62 -39.08 10.09
N ALA A 12 -6.14 -39.09 11.33
CA ALA A 12 -6.28 -37.86 12.11
C ALA A 12 -4.91 -37.25 12.54
N ARG A 13 -3.90 -38.11 12.74
CA ARG A 13 -2.53 -37.63 13.00
C ARG A 13 -1.84 -37.09 11.75
N GLU A 14 -2.06 -37.73 10.61
CA GLU A 14 -1.55 -37.23 9.32
C GLU A 14 -2.19 -35.89 8.96
N GLU A 15 -3.50 -35.72 9.19
CA GLU A 15 -4.20 -34.43 9.03
C GLU A 15 -3.70 -33.37 10.02
N GLU A 16 -3.46 -33.69 11.30
CA GLU A 16 -2.88 -32.77 12.29
C GLU A 16 -1.41 -32.39 11.94
N GLU A 17 -0.60 -33.35 11.44
CA GLU A 17 0.78 -33.09 11.02
C GLU A 17 0.81 -32.25 9.73
N GLU A 18 -0.10 -32.46 8.76
CA GLU A 18 -0.25 -31.63 7.55
C GLU A 18 -0.71 -30.20 7.91
N GLU A 19 -1.70 -30.03 8.81
CA GLU A 19 -2.13 -28.72 9.29
C GLU A 19 -1.01 -27.99 10.08
N GLU A 20 -0.22 -28.69 10.90
CA GLU A 20 0.93 -28.11 11.60
C GLU A 20 2.06 -27.73 10.63
N GLU A 21 2.31 -28.48 9.55
CA GLU A 21 3.28 -28.13 8.51
C GLU A 21 2.79 -26.96 7.63
N GLU A 22 1.50 -26.86 7.33
CA GLU A 22 0.92 -25.71 6.62
C GLU A 22 0.97 -24.44 7.48
N ASP A 23 0.67 -24.50 8.77
CA ASP A 23 0.78 -23.36 9.69
C ASP A 23 2.23 -22.92 9.93
N ALA A 24 3.22 -23.80 9.80
CA ALA A 24 4.64 -23.48 9.94
C ALA A 24 5.20 -22.65 8.77
N ASN A 25 4.49 -22.57 7.65
CA ASN A 25 4.94 -21.93 6.42
C ASN A 25 4.25 -20.60 6.07
N VAL A 26 3.48 -20.03 7.00
CA VAL A 26 2.83 -18.73 6.78
C VAL A 26 3.35 -17.65 7.72
N ASP A 27 3.32 -16.40 7.26
CA ASP A 27 3.68 -15.26 8.10
C ASP A 27 2.52 -14.83 9.03
N GLU A 28 2.79 -13.80 9.86
CA GLU A 28 1.81 -13.24 10.81
C GLU A 28 0.52 -12.70 10.15
N TYR A 29 0.50 -12.56 8.82
CA TYR A 29 -0.64 -12.10 8.02
C TYR A 29 -1.30 -13.20 7.19
N GLY A 30 -0.85 -14.46 7.31
CA GLY A 30 -1.39 -15.60 6.59
C GLY A 30 -0.89 -15.75 5.16
N PHE A 31 0.24 -15.14 4.79
CA PHE A 31 0.89 -15.32 3.50
C PHE A 31 1.94 -16.44 3.56
N VAL A 32 1.96 -17.28 2.55
CA VAL A 32 2.96 -18.36 2.44
C VAL A 32 4.37 -17.76 2.36
N ILE A 33 5.26 -18.25 3.21
CA ILE A 33 6.67 -17.82 3.25
C ILE A 33 7.46 -18.69 2.27
N ASP A 34 7.99 -18.07 1.21
CA ASP A 34 9.04 -18.70 0.40
C ASP A 34 10.38 -18.69 1.16
N SER A 35 10.60 -19.77 1.93
CA SER A 35 11.82 -19.93 2.75
C SER A 35 13.09 -19.91 1.93
N ALA A 36 13.05 -20.34 0.66
CA ALA A 36 14.19 -20.29 -0.26
C ALA A 36 14.50 -18.84 -0.68
N ALA A 37 13.47 -18.04 -0.97
CA ALA A 37 13.61 -16.62 -1.29
C ALA A 37 14.11 -15.80 -0.09
N VAL A 38 13.61 -16.10 1.11
CA VAL A 38 14.10 -15.49 2.36
C VAL A 38 15.58 -15.82 2.61
N ALA A 39 15.98 -17.09 2.44
CA ALA A 39 17.36 -17.52 2.60
C ALA A 39 18.29 -16.89 1.55
N ALA A 40 17.85 -16.77 0.29
CA ALA A 40 18.60 -16.12 -0.78
C ALA A 40 18.83 -14.63 -0.51
N SER A 41 17.81 -13.91 0.00
CA SER A 41 17.95 -12.50 0.39
C SER A 41 18.89 -12.30 1.58
N ALA A 42 18.95 -13.27 2.50
CA ALA A 42 19.86 -13.24 3.64
C ALA A 42 21.32 -13.55 3.26
N SER A 43 21.56 -14.28 2.16
CA SER A 43 22.89 -14.64 1.69
C SER A 43 23.57 -13.58 0.80
N GLY A 44 22.79 -12.69 0.20
CA GLY A 44 23.25 -11.68 -0.78
C GLY A 44 23.95 -10.46 -0.19
N THR A 45 23.69 -10.13 1.05
CA THR A 45 24.43 -9.14 1.83
C THR A 45 24.32 -9.55 3.29
N SER A 46 25.43 -9.60 4.00
CA SER A 46 25.47 -9.77 5.47
C SER A 46 24.79 -8.57 6.14
N THR A 47 23.51 -8.39 5.87
CA THR A 47 22.68 -7.45 6.60
C THR A 47 22.32 -8.17 7.90
N GLN A 48 23.19 -8.02 8.92
CA GLN A 48 22.77 -8.19 10.29
C GLN A 48 21.37 -7.60 10.40
N LYS A 49 20.36 -8.43 10.76
CA LYS A 49 19.07 -7.91 11.29
C LYS A 49 19.50 -6.80 12.23
N ARG A 50 19.20 -5.55 11.86
CA ARG A 50 19.62 -4.43 12.69
C ARG A 50 19.05 -4.68 14.06
N ALA A 51 19.93 -5.01 15.02
CA ALA A 51 19.49 -5.19 16.38
C ALA A 51 18.73 -3.94 16.76
N VAL A 52 17.43 -4.10 17.07
CA VAL A 52 16.60 -2.97 17.54
C VAL A 52 17.41 -2.32 18.64
N SER A 53 17.75 -1.04 18.49
CA SER A 53 18.67 -0.45 19.45
C SER A 53 17.98 -0.44 20.82
N ALA A 54 18.76 -0.54 21.89
CA ALA A 54 18.23 -0.48 23.26
C ALA A 54 17.36 0.77 23.53
N ARG A 55 17.50 1.80 22.68
CA ARG A 55 16.69 3.00 22.72
C ARG A 55 15.31 2.81 22.12
N GLU A 56 15.18 2.14 20.98
CA GLU A 56 13.90 1.83 20.35
C GLU A 56 13.14 0.79 21.17
N GLU A 57 13.82 -0.24 21.69
CA GLU A 57 13.20 -1.19 22.63
C GLU A 57 12.64 -0.50 23.87
N ARG A 58 13.41 0.40 24.50
CA ARG A 58 12.90 1.19 25.63
C ARG A 58 11.72 2.08 25.27
N PHE A 59 11.70 2.61 24.04
CA PHE A 59 10.57 3.41 23.57
C PHE A 59 9.31 2.54 23.48
N TRP A 60 9.36 1.42 22.76
CA TRP A 60 8.21 0.54 22.61
C TRP A 60 7.80 -0.14 23.91
N SER A 61 8.73 -0.46 24.81
CA SER A 61 8.42 -0.97 26.15
C SER A 61 7.63 0.05 26.98
N LYS A 62 7.96 1.33 26.89
CA LYS A 62 7.16 2.39 27.53
C LYS A 62 5.76 2.50 26.91
N VAL A 63 5.69 2.41 25.59
CA VAL A 63 4.41 2.46 24.87
C VAL A 63 3.51 1.29 25.24
N ARG A 64 4.05 0.06 25.36
CA ARG A 64 3.28 -1.11 25.84
C ARG A 64 2.74 -0.96 27.25
N ALA A 65 3.44 -0.23 28.11
CA ALA A 65 3.00 0.01 29.49
C ALA A 65 1.90 1.08 29.61
N MET A 66 1.55 1.78 28.52
CA MET A 66 0.49 2.78 28.50
C MET A 66 -0.88 2.11 28.40
N GLY A 67 -1.90 2.69 29.01
CA GLY A 67 -3.28 2.32 28.72
C GLY A 67 -3.68 2.75 27.30
N GLU A 68 -4.68 2.10 26.71
CA GLU A 68 -5.13 2.32 25.34
C GLU A 68 -5.37 3.80 25.01
N ARG A 69 -6.05 4.53 25.88
CA ARG A 69 -6.31 5.96 25.71
C ARG A 69 -5.03 6.79 25.66
N GLU A 70 -4.12 6.57 26.62
CA GLU A 70 -2.83 7.30 26.69
C GLU A 70 -1.97 6.99 25.46
N PHE A 71 -2.01 5.74 24.99
CA PHE A 71 -1.34 5.31 23.77
C PHE A 71 -1.84 6.11 22.56
N HIS A 72 -3.15 6.16 22.32
CA HIS A 72 -3.72 6.90 21.18
C HIS A 72 -3.44 8.40 21.28
N GLU A 73 -3.56 9.00 22.46
CA GLU A 73 -3.21 10.42 22.67
C GLU A 73 -1.72 10.69 22.40
N THR A 74 -0.84 9.74 22.74
CA THR A 74 0.61 9.86 22.47
C THR A 74 0.91 9.75 20.99
N VAL A 75 0.33 8.80 20.28
CA VAL A 75 0.52 8.64 18.83
C VAL A 75 -0.05 9.83 18.08
N LYS A 76 -1.26 10.29 18.43
CA LYS A 76 -1.89 11.47 17.86
C LYS A 76 -1.02 12.72 18.04
N ARG A 77 -0.64 13.00 19.28
CA ARG A 77 0.24 14.16 19.60
C ARG A 77 1.55 14.07 18.82
N GLY A 78 2.15 12.87 18.76
CA GLY A 78 3.40 12.64 18.02
C GLY A 78 3.25 12.90 16.54
N ARG A 79 2.12 12.51 15.91
CA ARG A 79 1.77 12.85 14.53
C ARG A 79 1.64 14.36 14.36
N ASP A 80 0.84 15.01 15.19
CA ASP A 80 0.50 16.43 15.08
C ASP A 80 1.73 17.32 15.32
N THR A 81 2.59 16.96 16.27
CA THR A 81 3.84 17.69 16.59
C THR A 81 5.04 17.21 15.77
N ARG A 82 4.88 16.15 14.98
CA ARG A 82 5.98 15.49 14.24
C ARG A 82 7.12 15.05 15.17
N ASP A 83 6.75 14.42 16.28
CA ASP A 83 7.71 13.99 17.32
C ASP A 83 8.85 13.15 16.73
N ALA A 84 10.09 13.58 17.00
CA ALA A 84 11.26 12.97 16.40
C ALA A 84 11.59 11.59 16.99
N ALA A 85 11.20 11.32 18.24
CA ALA A 85 11.44 10.03 18.88
C ALA A 85 10.46 8.98 18.35
N LEU A 86 9.16 9.30 18.29
CA LEU A 86 8.13 8.44 17.70
C LEU A 86 8.43 8.17 16.22
N LYS A 87 8.75 9.20 15.46
CA LYS A 87 9.12 9.08 14.05
C LYS A 87 10.29 8.12 13.83
N ARG A 88 11.33 8.22 14.65
CA ARG A 88 12.48 7.31 14.58
C ARG A 88 12.09 5.90 14.94
N ALA A 89 11.33 5.71 16.01
CA ALA A 89 10.86 4.41 16.44
C ALA A 89 10.03 3.71 15.34
N ILE A 90 9.10 4.43 14.70
CA ILE A 90 8.31 3.93 13.58
C ILE A 90 9.19 3.53 12.39
N ARG A 91 10.16 4.36 12.00
CA ARG A 91 11.09 4.05 10.92
C ARG A 91 11.98 2.83 11.20
N CYS A 92 12.32 2.60 12.46
CA CYS A 92 13.08 1.43 12.88
C CYS A 92 12.22 0.17 13.01
N GLY A 93 10.89 0.30 13.07
CA GLY A 93 9.91 -0.78 13.07
C GLY A 93 8.90 -0.65 14.20
N VAL A 94 7.65 -0.78 13.82
CA VAL A 94 6.56 -0.94 14.79
C VAL A 94 6.47 -2.42 15.12
N PRO A 95 6.52 -2.81 16.41
CA PRO A 95 6.28 -4.20 16.81
C PRO A 95 4.89 -4.68 16.35
N SER A 96 4.78 -5.94 15.95
CA SER A 96 3.53 -6.50 15.41
C SER A 96 2.35 -6.37 16.38
N ASP A 97 2.60 -6.61 17.67
CA ASP A 97 1.61 -6.45 18.74
C ASP A 97 1.07 -5.03 18.93
N LEU A 98 1.85 -4.02 18.54
CA LEU A 98 1.48 -2.59 18.60
C LEU A 98 1.05 -1.99 17.26
N ARG A 99 1.22 -2.72 16.14
CA ARG A 99 1.02 -2.20 14.80
C ARG A 99 -0.42 -1.75 14.57
N ARG A 100 -1.39 -2.57 14.97
CA ARG A 100 -2.82 -2.25 14.89
C ARG A 100 -3.14 -0.87 15.47
N GLU A 101 -2.84 -0.70 16.73
CA GLU A 101 -3.19 0.53 17.44
C GLU A 101 -2.34 1.73 16.98
N THR A 102 -1.08 1.48 16.58
CA THR A 102 -0.21 2.51 15.99
C THR A 102 -0.79 3.03 14.67
N TRP A 103 -1.21 2.15 13.77
CA TRP A 103 -1.80 2.57 12.49
C TRP A 103 -3.13 3.28 12.68
N PHE A 104 -3.97 2.77 13.57
CA PHE A 104 -5.27 3.36 13.87
C PHE A 104 -5.13 4.80 14.40
N GLY A 105 -4.17 5.04 15.31
CA GLY A 105 -3.87 6.38 15.82
C GLY A 105 -3.11 7.27 14.82
N ALA A 106 -2.06 6.73 14.17
CA ALA A 106 -1.21 7.50 13.28
C ALA A 106 -1.91 7.96 12.00
N SER A 107 -2.81 7.14 11.44
CA SER A 107 -3.60 7.53 10.26
C SER A 107 -4.64 8.61 10.56
N GLY A 108 -5.15 8.68 11.78
CA GLY A 108 -6.32 9.47 12.17
C GLY A 108 -7.63 8.67 12.15
N GLY A 109 -7.57 7.34 11.94
CA GLY A 109 -8.74 6.46 11.93
C GLY A 109 -9.50 6.49 13.24
N LYS A 110 -8.78 6.50 14.39
CA LYS A 110 -9.39 6.66 15.72
C LYS A 110 -10.20 7.94 15.83
N GLU A 111 -9.67 9.06 15.36
CA GLU A 111 -10.38 10.34 15.41
C GLU A 111 -11.60 10.38 14.49
N LEU A 112 -11.51 9.76 13.31
CA LEU A 112 -12.66 9.62 12.42
C LEU A 112 -13.77 8.80 13.08
N MET A 113 -13.41 7.67 13.70
CA MET A 113 -14.35 6.81 14.40
C MET A 113 -15.00 7.53 15.58
N ASP A 114 -14.21 8.23 16.43
CA ASP A 114 -14.72 8.96 17.60
C ASP A 114 -15.63 10.13 17.22
N ASN A 115 -15.38 10.78 16.07
CA ASN A 115 -16.16 11.91 15.57
C ASN A 115 -17.24 11.49 14.58
N ALA A 116 -17.43 10.19 14.34
CA ALA A 116 -18.46 9.69 13.44
C ALA A 116 -19.86 10.04 13.97
N PRO A 117 -20.85 10.22 13.10
CA PRO A 117 -22.24 10.43 13.51
C PRO A 117 -22.72 9.34 14.46
N SER A 118 -23.30 9.70 15.60
CA SER A 118 -23.74 8.76 16.64
C SER A 118 -24.68 7.67 16.11
N GLY A 119 -24.63 6.50 16.74
CA GLY A 119 -25.58 5.41 16.52
C GLY A 119 -25.21 4.50 15.34
N GLY A 120 -24.01 3.92 15.37
CA GLY A 120 -23.62 2.88 14.43
C GLY A 120 -23.49 3.40 13.00
N TYR A 121 -22.55 4.33 12.76
CA TYR A 121 -22.37 4.91 11.42
C TYR A 121 -21.92 3.88 10.40
N TYR A 122 -20.98 3.01 10.79
CA TYR A 122 -20.50 1.95 9.91
C TYR A 122 -21.62 0.99 9.52
N GLU A 123 -22.41 0.53 10.47
CA GLU A 123 -23.56 -0.35 10.25
C GLU A 123 -24.62 0.30 9.32
N LYS A 124 -24.83 1.60 9.47
CA LYS A 124 -25.73 2.35 8.55
C LYS A 124 -25.20 2.34 7.12
N LEU A 125 -23.88 2.48 6.94
CA LEU A 125 -23.28 2.39 5.61
C LEU A 125 -23.48 0.99 5.00
N LEU A 126 -23.45 -0.08 5.79
CA LEU A 126 -23.62 -1.45 5.29
C LEU A 126 -24.98 -1.70 4.66
N VAL A 127 -26.04 -1.05 5.16
CA VAL A 127 -27.42 -1.23 4.67
C VAL A 127 -27.87 -0.18 3.63
N MET A 128 -27.03 0.82 3.32
CA MET A 128 -27.36 1.82 2.30
C MET A 128 -27.28 1.24 0.89
N ASN A 129 -28.11 1.75 -0.02
CA ASN A 129 -28.03 1.39 -1.43
C ASN A 129 -26.72 1.87 -2.05
N GLN A 130 -26.15 1.03 -2.91
CA GLN A 130 -24.93 1.28 -3.66
C GLN A 130 -25.21 1.23 -5.16
N ASP A 131 -24.41 1.96 -5.94
CA ASP A 131 -24.37 1.87 -7.40
C ASP A 131 -23.97 0.43 -7.81
N GLU A 132 -24.82 -0.26 -8.57
CA GLU A 132 -24.59 -1.64 -9.02
C GLU A 132 -23.24 -1.79 -9.74
N LYS A 133 -22.84 -0.81 -10.55
CA LYS A 133 -21.55 -0.84 -11.25
C LYS A 133 -20.35 -0.84 -10.29
N VAL A 134 -20.48 -0.19 -9.14
CA VAL A 134 -19.44 -0.18 -8.10
C VAL A 134 -19.38 -1.56 -7.42
N VAL A 135 -20.54 -2.15 -7.15
CA VAL A 135 -20.63 -3.49 -6.56
C VAL A 135 -20.01 -4.52 -7.53
N ASP A 136 -20.42 -4.52 -8.80
CA ASP A 136 -19.88 -5.43 -9.81
C ASP A 136 -18.35 -5.34 -9.92
N GLN A 137 -17.80 -4.11 -9.87
CA GLN A 137 -16.35 -3.91 -9.93
C GLN A 137 -15.65 -4.43 -8.68
N ILE A 138 -16.24 -4.26 -7.50
CA ILE A 138 -15.73 -4.83 -6.25
C ILE A 138 -15.74 -6.35 -6.33
N GLU A 139 -16.85 -6.98 -6.74
CA GLU A 139 -16.97 -8.44 -6.84
C GLU A 139 -15.89 -9.05 -7.74
N LEU A 140 -15.63 -8.44 -8.91
CA LEU A 140 -14.56 -8.89 -9.81
C LEU A 140 -13.17 -8.82 -9.15
N ASP A 141 -12.96 -7.89 -8.22
CA ASP A 141 -11.68 -7.68 -7.56
C ASP A 141 -11.51 -8.57 -6.32
N LEU A 142 -12.61 -9.06 -5.70
CA LEU A 142 -12.53 -9.95 -4.53
C LEU A 142 -11.82 -11.26 -4.88
N GLU A 143 -12.20 -11.92 -6.00
CA GLU A 143 -11.66 -13.21 -6.41
C GLU A 143 -10.15 -13.19 -6.68
N ARG A 144 -9.59 -12.03 -7.00
CA ARG A 144 -8.17 -11.86 -7.30
C ARG A 144 -7.36 -11.25 -6.13
N THR A 145 -8.01 -10.98 -4.99
CA THR A 145 -7.36 -10.39 -3.83
C THR A 145 -6.74 -11.48 -2.97
N PHE A 146 -5.42 -11.57 -2.98
CA PHE A 146 -4.63 -12.52 -2.19
C PHE A 146 -5.11 -13.98 -2.26
N PRO A 147 -5.26 -14.58 -3.44
CA PRO A 147 -5.84 -15.92 -3.59
C PRO A 147 -5.02 -17.04 -2.92
N ALA A 148 -3.75 -16.78 -2.60
CA ALA A 148 -2.86 -17.69 -1.88
C ALA A 148 -2.71 -17.34 -0.39
N ASN A 149 -3.55 -16.45 0.15
CA ASN A 149 -3.54 -16.13 1.57
C ASN A 149 -4.63 -16.93 2.28
N ARG A 150 -4.31 -17.58 3.38
CA ARG A 150 -5.22 -18.47 4.13
C ARG A 150 -6.57 -17.84 4.52
N HIS A 151 -6.64 -16.51 4.63
CA HIS A 151 -7.88 -15.78 4.96
C HIS A 151 -8.71 -15.39 3.73
N TYR A 152 -8.18 -15.58 2.51
CA TYR A 152 -8.81 -15.22 1.23
C TYR A 152 -8.85 -16.36 0.21
N GLU A 153 -8.16 -17.47 0.48
CA GLU A 153 -8.19 -18.65 -0.38
C GLU A 153 -9.58 -19.31 -0.42
N HIS A 154 -9.75 -20.27 -1.33
CA HIS A 154 -11.02 -20.98 -1.50
C HIS A 154 -11.31 -21.85 -0.28
N GLY A 155 -12.47 -21.64 0.37
CA GLY A 155 -12.91 -22.35 1.58
C GLY A 155 -13.86 -21.50 2.41
N GLU A 156 -14.24 -22.00 3.58
CA GLU A 156 -15.14 -21.25 4.49
C GLU A 156 -14.46 -19.98 5.05
N ASP A 157 -13.19 -20.06 5.42
CA ASP A 157 -12.42 -18.93 5.93
C ASP A 157 -12.14 -17.88 4.86
N GLY A 158 -11.80 -18.27 3.64
CA GLY A 158 -11.65 -17.37 2.50
C GLY A 158 -12.95 -16.67 2.12
N LYS A 159 -14.08 -17.36 2.20
CA LYS A 159 -15.41 -16.75 2.02
C LYS A 159 -15.66 -15.66 3.08
N LYS A 160 -15.30 -15.92 4.34
CA LYS A 160 -15.40 -14.94 5.42
C LYS A 160 -14.54 -13.71 5.16
N GLY A 161 -13.30 -13.86 4.71
CA GLY A 161 -12.41 -12.76 4.36
C GLY A 161 -12.96 -11.91 3.22
N ASN A 162 -13.44 -12.54 2.16
CA ASN A 162 -14.07 -11.85 1.03
C ASN A 162 -15.35 -11.11 1.42
N ASP A 163 -16.16 -11.66 2.32
CA ASP A 163 -17.36 -10.97 2.82
C ASP A 163 -17.03 -9.72 3.64
N VAL A 164 -16.01 -9.78 4.50
CA VAL A 164 -15.50 -8.62 5.24
C VAL A 164 -14.96 -7.56 4.27
N LEU A 165 -14.12 -7.97 3.32
CA LEU A 165 -13.54 -7.07 2.33
C LEU A 165 -14.61 -6.36 1.51
N ARG A 166 -15.63 -7.10 1.04
CA ARG A 166 -16.81 -6.54 0.35
C ARG A 166 -17.48 -5.47 1.18
N ARG A 167 -17.75 -5.73 2.48
CA ARG A 167 -18.40 -4.77 3.37
C ARG A 167 -17.57 -3.52 3.56
N ILE A 168 -16.26 -3.63 3.80
CA ILE A 168 -15.36 -2.48 3.96
C ILE A 168 -15.36 -1.62 2.69
N LEU A 169 -15.18 -2.22 1.52
CA LEU A 169 -15.11 -1.49 0.25
C LEU A 169 -16.43 -0.82 -0.11
N CYS A 170 -17.56 -1.53 0.06
CA CYS A 170 -18.89 -0.97 -0.15
C CYS A 170 -19.21 0.16 0.84
N ALA A 171 -18.84 0.02 2.11
CA ALA A 171 -19.00 1.06 3.11
C ALA A 171 -18.21 2.31 2.76
N TYR A 172 -16.93 2.15 2.35
CA TYR A 172 -16.09 3.29 1.92
C TYR A 172 -16.67 3.99 0.68
N ALA A 173 -17.11 3.24 -0.32
CA ALA A 173 -17.68 3.82 -1.54
C ALA A 173 -18.99 4.61 -1.27
N ARG A 174 -19.72 4.26 -0.22
CA ARG A 174 -20.89 5.01 0.28
C ARG A 174 -20.50 6.21 1.12
N HIS A 175 -19.45 6.07 1.94
CA HIS A 175 -18.88 7.12 2.76
C HIS A 175 -18.32 8.26 1.90
N ASN A 176 -17.47 7.93 0.93
CA ASN A 176 -16.85 8.88 0.01
C ASN A 176 -17.30 8.63 -1.44
N ARG A 177 -18.51 9.10 -1.78
CA ARG A 177 -19.10 8.94 -3.12
C ARG A 177 -18.29 9.62 -4.23
N LYS A 178 -17.49 10.62 -3.92
CA LYS A 178 -16.63 11.31 -4.88
C LYS A 178 -15.50 10.40 -5.36
N THR A 179 -14.87 9.72 -4.44
CA THR A 179 -13.83 8.73 -4.71
C THR A 179 -14.46 7.42 -5.19
N GLY A 180 -15.46 6.91 -4.49
CA GLY A 180 -16.12 5.66 -4.79
C GLY A 180 -15.17 4.48 -4.60
N TYR A 181 -15.07 3.61 -5.60
CA TYR A 181 -14.14 2.50 -5.64
C TYR A 181 -13.17 2.66 -6.83
N CYS A 182 -11.91 2.36 -6.60
CA CYS A 182 -10.86 2.28 -7.59
C CYS A 182 -10.11 0.95 -7.41
N GLN A 183 -9.79 0.29 -8.52
CA GLN A 183 -8.98 -0.95 -8.52
C GLN A 183 -7.64 -0.71 -7.81
N GLY A 184 -7.26 -1.64 -6.94
CA GLY A 184 -6.11 -1.50 -6.04
C GLY A 184 -6.49 -1.23 -4.59
N MET A 185 -7.64 -0.59 -4.35
CA MET A 185 -8.20 -0.39 -3.01
C MET A 185 -8.49 -1.72 -2.30
N ASN A 186 -8.86 -2.76 -3.05
CA ASN A 186 -9.09 -4.11 -2.54
C ASN A 186 -7.88 -4.65 -1.80
N TYR A 187 -6.68 -4.55 -2.37
CA TYR A 187 -5.45 -5.03 -1.71
C TYR A 187 -5.14 -4.25 -0.44
N ILE A 188 -5.32 -2.91 -0.45
CA ILE A 188 -5.09 -2.08 0.73
C ILE A 188 -6.08 -2.44 1.83
N ALA A 189 -7.38 -2.50 1.53
CA ALA A 189 -8.41 -2.82 2.51
C ALA A 189 -8.24 -4.23 3.08
N ALA A 190 -7.92 -5.22 2.22
CA ALA A 190 -7.65 -6.58 2.63
C ALA A 190 -6.47 -6.66 3.61
N PHE A 191 -5.35 -6.02 3.28
CA PHE A 191 -4.17 -6.03 4.15
C PHE A 191 -4.42 -5.29 5.47
N LEU A 192 -5.15 -4.17 5.43
CA LEU A 192 -5.55 -3.48 6.64
C LEU A 192 -6.41 -4.36 7.55
N TRP A 193 -7.34 -5.13 7.00
CA TRP A 193 -8.13 -6.06 7.81
C TRP A 193 -7.26 -7.15 8.44
N LEU A 194 -6.30 -7.73 7.71
CA LEU A 194 -5.36 -8.71 8.25
C LEU A 194 -4.56 -8.15 9.44
N VAL A 195 -4.15 -6.89 9.38
CA VAL A 195 -3.41 -6.24 10.46
C VAL A 195 -4.33 -5.83 11.61
N MET A 196 -5.51 -5.29 11.32
CA MET A 196 -6.43 -4.78 12.33
C MET A 196 -7.13 -5.90 13.10
N GLY A 197 -7.49 -7.01 12.45
CA GLY A 197 -8.29 -8.09 13.02
C GLY A 197 -9.70 -7.66 13.47
N ASP A 198 -10.11 -6.43 13.10
CA ASP A 198 -11.40 -5.82 13.43
C ASP A 198 -11.91 -5.07 12.20
N GLU A 199 -13.12 -5.36 11.77
CA GLU A 199 -13.69 -4.86 10.52
C GLU A 199 -13.93 -3.36 10.54
N GLU A 200 -14.48 -2.82 11.63
CA GLU A 200 -14.77 -1.40 11.74
C GLU A 200 -13.51 -0.57 11.91
N LYS A 201 -12.54 -1.03 12.71
CA LYS A 201 -11.22 -0.38 12.80
C LYS A 201 -10.50 -0.39 11.44
N ALA A 202 -10.59 -1.49 10.68
CA ALA A 202 -10.03 -1.58 9.33
C ALA A 202 -10.69 -0.57 8.39
N PHE A 203 -12.02 -0.44 8.40
CA PHE A 203 -12.75 0.56 7.63
C PHE A 203 -12.30 1.98 7.97
N TRP A 204 -12.21 2.34 9.26
CA TRP A 204 -11.81 3.69 9.65
C TRP A 204 -10.35 3.99 9.35
N THR A 205 -9.46 3.00 9.50
CA THR A 205 -8.04 3.14 9.11
C THR A 205 -7.90 3.30 7.60
N PHE A 206 -8.65 2.52 6.81
CA PHE A 206 -8.69 2.62 5.36
C PHE A 206 -9.22 3.99 4.91
N THR A 207 -10.31 4.45 5.51
CA THR A 207 -10.87 5.78 5.25
C THR A 207 -9.86 6.89 5.55
N ALA A 208 -9.22 6.83 6.73
CA ALA A 208 -8.21 7.80 7.10
C ALA A 208 -6.99 7.78 6.17
N LEU A 209 -6.54 6.59 5.75
CA LEU A 209 -5.44 6.44 4.81
C LEU A 209 -5.72 7.15 3.50
N LEU A 210 -6.91 6.95 2.93
CA LEU A 210 -7.27 7.51 1.62
C LEU A 210 -7.68 8.99 1.66
N ASP A 211 -8.30 9.43 2.75
CA ASP A 211 -8.89 10.78 2.82
C ASP A 211 -8.01 11.80 3.58
N ILE A 212 -7.08 11.33 4.44
CA ILE A 212 -6.24 12.19 5.30
C ILE A 212 -4.74 12.01 5.01
N VAL A 213 -4.25 10.76 5.01
CA VAL A 213 -2.81 10.46 4.91
C VAL A 213 -2.30 10.67 3.49
N LEU A 214 -3.07 10.20 2.51
CA LEU A 214 -2.81 10.40 1.08
C LEU A 214 -3.56 11.62 0.53
N PRO A 215 -3.14 12.19 -0.60
CA PRO A 215 -3.98 13.15 -1.30
C PRO A 215 -5.29 12.52 -1.73
N SER A 216 -6.41 13.11 -1.36
CA SER A 216 -7.75 12.56 -1.54
C SER A 216 -8.19 12.34 -3.00
N ASP A 217 -7.41 12.85 -3.97
CA ASP A 217 -7.66 12.72 -5.40
C ASP A 217 -6.85 11.61 -6.08
N VAL A 218 -5.92 10.95 -5.37
CA VAL A 218 -5.07 9.89 -5.95
C VAL A 218 -5.90 8.70 -6.42
N HIS A 219 -6.89 8.30 -5.65
CA HIS A 219 -7.79 7.19 -5.97
C HIS A 219 -9.15 7.67 -6.52
N ALA A 220 -9.28 8.96 -6.87
CA ALA A 220 -10.52 9.49 -7.38
C ALA A 220 -10.83 8.98 -8.80
N ARG A 221 -12.12 8.86 -9.13
CA ARG A 221 -12.60 8.36 -10.43
C ARG A 221 -12.11 9.17 -11.64
N ASP A 222 -11.78 10.44 -11.47
CA ASP A 222 -11.34 11.32 -12.57
C ASP A 222 -9.85 11.19 -12.90
N ILE A 223 -9.13 10.30 -12.24
CA ILE A 223 -7.70 9.97 -12.42
C ILE A 223 -6.72 11.17 -12.43
N LYS A 224 -7.20 12.40 -12.24
CA LYS A 224 -6.33 13.60 -12.31
C LYS A 224 -5.27 13.58 -11.20
N GLY A 225 -5.65 13.17 -9.99
CA GLY A 225 -4.73 13.02 -8.89
C GLY A 225 -3.66 11.97 -9.17
N THR A 226 -4.08 10.83 -9.72
CA THR A 226 -3.17 9.76 -10.13
C THR A 226 -2.17 10.25 -11.19
N ILE A 227 -2.63 10.96 -12.22
CA ILE A 227 -1.77 11.58 -13.25
C ILE A 227 -0.81 12.59 -12.60
N SER A 228 -1.30 13.42 -11.68
CA SER A 228 -0.46 14.37 -10.93
C SER A 228 0.65 13.66 -10.16
N GLN A 229 0.36 12.53 -9.51
CA GLN A 229 1.37 11.73 -8.80
C GLN A 229 2.46 11.19 -9.73
N TYR A 230 2.09 10.70 -10.92
CA TYR A 230 3.09 10.22 -11.89
C TYR A 230 3.94 11.37 -12.44
N LYS A 231 3.36 12.53 -12.72
CA LYS A 231 4.14 13.71 -13.14
C LYS A 231 5.11 14.15 -12.03
N ILE A 232 4.71 14.11 -10.75
CA ILE A 232 5.60 14.34 -9.61
C ILE A 232 6.72 13.29 -9.60
N LEU A 233 6.38 12.01 -9.74
CA LEU A 233 7.35 10.93 -9.77
C LEU A 233 8.42 11.13 -10.86
N HIS A 234 8.03 11.51 -12.08
CA HIS A 234 8.98 11.85 -13.15
C HIS A 234 9.96 12.95 -12.74
N ARG A 235 9.46 14.02 -12.11
CA ARG A 235 10.32 15.10 -11.62
C ARG A 235 11.29 14.62 -10.54
N VAL A 236 10.79 13.79 -9.62
CA VAL A 236 11.58 13.24 -8.52
C VAL A 236 12.61 12.24 -9.05
N LEU A 237 12.26 11.41 -10.04
CA LEU A 237 13.20 10.51 -10.70
C LEU A 237 14.33 11.28 -11.37
N TYR A 238 14.00 12.30 -12.16
CA TYR A 238 14.99 13.16 -12.81
C TYR A 238 15.96 13.81 -11.79
N MET A 239 15.45 14.23 -10.63
CA MET A 239 16.27 14.85 -9.57
C MET A 239 17.22 13.86 -8.89
N HIS A 240 16.81 12.60 -8.70
CA HIS A 240 17.56 11.63 -7.91
C HIS A 240 18.29 10.56 -8.73
N ALA A 241 17.78 10.22 -9.90
CA ALA A 241 18.32 9.20 -10.80
C ALA A 241 18.30 9.64 -12.28
N PRO A 242 18.99 10.75 -12.64
CA PRO A 242 18.92 11.32 -14.00
C PRO A 242 19.41 10.37 -15.10
N LYS A 243 20.32 9.45 -14.78
CA LYS A 243 20.78 8.43 -15.74
C LYS A 243 19.68 7.44 -16.08
N VAL A 244 18.95 6.98 -15.05
CA VAL A 244 17.82 6.07 -15.23
C VAL A 244 16.68 6.77 -15.95
N ASP A 245 16.33 8.00 -15.57
CA ASP A 245 15.30 8.78 -16.28
C ASP A 245 15.62 8.90 -17.77
N LYS A 246 16.87 9.25 -18.13
CA LYS A 246 17.31 9.32 -19.51
C LYS A 246 17.20 7.98 -20.22
N HIS A 247 17.62 6.90 -19.58
CA HIS A 247 17.61 5.55 -20.14
C HIS A 247 16.18 5.06 -20.40
N LEU A 248 15.27 5.22 -19.43
CA LEU A 248 13.85 4.87 -19.62
C LEU A 248 13.21 5.64 -20.77
N ARG A 249 13.51 6.93 -20.92
CA ARG A 249 13.05 7.73 -22.08
C ARG A 249 13.61 7.22 -23.40
N GLN A 250 14.85 6.77 -23.45
CA GLN A 250 15.45 6.19 -24.66
C GLN A 250 14.80 4.86 -25.06
N LEU A 251 14.32 4.10 -24.08
CA LEU A 251 13.58 2.84 -24.28
C LEU A 251 12.06 3.06 -24.50
N ASP A 252 11.60 4.32 -24.53
CA ASP A 252 10.16 4.68 -24.56
C ASP A 252 9.33 4.03 -23.43
N VAL A 253 9.95 3.92 -22.25
CA VAL A 253 9.32 3.34 -21.05
C VAL A 253 8.68 4.43 -20.21
N ASP A 254 7.35 4.40 -20.10
CA ASP A 254 6.62 5.30 -19.22
C ASP A 254 6.58 4.75 -17.78
N LEU A 255 6.96 5.58 -16.81
CA LEU A 255 6.91 5.25 -15.38
C LEU A 255 5.51 4.86 -14.90
N VAL A 256 4.45 5.33 -15.56
CA VAL A 256 3.07 4.93 -15.25
C VAL A 256 2.91 3.42 -15.33
N MET A 257 3.50 2.77 -16.35
CA MET A 257 3.41 1.33 -16.54
C MET A 257 4.05 0.54 -15.40
N ILE A 258 5.08 1.10 -14.79
CA ILE A 258 5.86 0.48 -13.72
C ILE A 258 5.22 0.79 -12.36
N ALA A 259 4.95 2.06 -12.10
CA ALA A 259 4.63 2.56 -10.77
C ALA A 259 3.12 2.54 -10.44
N SER A 260 2.23 2.25 -11.41
CA SER A 260 0.78 2.28 -11.17
C SER A 260 0.34 1.33 -10.06
N LYS A 261 0.85 0.11 -10.08
CA LYS A 261 0.58 -0.90 -9.06
C LYS A 261 1.11 -0.47 -7.69
N TRP A 262 2.31 0.08 -7.65
CA TRP A 262 2.92 0.57 -6.40
C TRP A 262 2.15 1.75 -5.81
N LEU A 263 1.58 2.60 -6.64
CA LEU A 263 0.79 3.74 -6.20
C LEU A 263 -0.58 3.29 -5.68
N LEU A 264 -1.33 2.56 -6.52
CA LEU A 264 -2.72 2.24 -6.24
C LEU A 264 -2.88 1.19 -5.14
N CYS A 265 -1.91 0.28 -4.98
CA CYS A 265 -1.90 -0.76 -3.95
C CYS A 265 -0.94 -0.46 -2.79
N LEU A 266 -0.25 0.69 -2.76
CA LEU A 266 0.74 1.06 -1.73
C LEU A 266 1.77 -0.03 -1.44
N PHE A 267 2.27 -0.68 -2.49
CA PHE A 267 3.21 -1.82 -2.47
C PHE A 267 2.67 -3.13 -1.89
N VAL A 268 1.49 -3.16 -1.30
CA VAL A 268 0.94 -4.32 -0.58
C VAL A 268 0.84 -5.57 -1.45
N GLU A 269 0.57 -5.39 -2.74
CA GLU A 269 0.49 -6.50 -3.70
C GLU A 269 1.85 -6.83 -4.34
N SER A 270 2.84 -5.97 -4.16
CA SER A 270 4.12 -6.06 -4.85
C SER A 270 5.25 -6.55 -3.95
N PHE A 271 5.33 -6.07 -2.71
CA PHE A 271 6.34 -6.47 -1.74
C PHE A 271 5.91 -7.71 -0.94
N PRO A 272 6.86 -8.43 -0.36
CA PRO A 272 6.55 -9.35 0.73
C PRO A 272 5.76 -8.62 1.84
N SER A 273 4.79 -9.31 2.44
CA SER A 273 3.86 -8.75 3.43
C SER A 273 4.54 -8.01 4.58
N THR A 274 5.63 -8.58 5.10
CA THR A 274 6.45 -7.97 6.17
C THR A 274 7.10 -6.66 5.72
N THR A 275 7.61 -6.59 4.48
CA THR A 275 8.18 -5.37 3.91
C THR A 275 7.09 -4.34 3.63
N ALA A 276 5.94 -4.76 3.10
CA ALA A 276 4.79 -3.89 2.88
C ALA A 276 4.30 -3.28 4.20
N ALA A 277 4.19 -4.08 5.27
CA ALA A 277 3.83 -3.60 6.62
C ALA A 277 4.80 -2.52 7.12
N ARG A 278 6.11 -2.74 6.95
CA ARG A 278 7.15 -1.78 7.35
C ARG A 278 7.09 -0.47 6.58
N VAL A 279 6.79 -0.52 5.29
CA VAL A 279 6.56 0.68 4.47
C VAL A 279 5.30 1.41 4.91
N LEU A 280 4.22 0.68 5.17
CA LEU A 280 2.96 1.25 5.67
C LEU A 280 3.11 1.85 7.08
N ASP A 281 3.91 1.27 7.98
CA ASP A 281 4.26 1.90 9.26
C ASP A 281 4.69 3.37 9.06
N CYS A 282 5.55 3.59 8.06
CA CYS A 282 6.05 4.91 7.76
C CYS A 282 5.05 5.79 7.00
N ILE A 283 4.26 5.22 6.07
CA ILE A 283 3.23 5.96 5.32
C ILE A 283 2.15 6.49 6.26
N MET A 284 1.64 5.66 7.18
CA MET A 284 0.60 6.04 8.14
C MET A 284 1.00 7.26 8.99
N PHE A 285 2.29 7.41 9.30
CA PHE A 285 2.79 8.49 10.13
C PHE A 285 3.32 9.69 9.35
N GLU A 286 3.99 9.47 8.21
CA GLU A 286 4.70 10.54 7.47
C GLU A 286 4.01 10.94 6.16
N GLY A 287 3.05 10.17 5.69
CA GLY A 287 2.27 10.44 4.47
C GLY A 287 2.98 10.07 3.17
N GLU A 288 2.43 10.62 2.07
CA GLU A 288 2.80 10.29 0.69
C GLU A 288 4.29 10.42 0.33
N LYS A 289 5.04 11.26 1.01
CA LYS A 289 6.50 11.41 0.74
C LYS A 289 7.27 10.11 0.92
N VAL A 290 6.78 9.19 1.77
CA VAL A 290 7.39 7.88 1.98
C VAL A 290 7.26 7.05 0.71
N TRP A 291 6.11 7.09 0.05
CA TRP A 291 5.89 6.42 -1.21
C TRP A 291 6.93 6.83 -2.26
N PHE A 292 7.14 8.14 -2.48
CA PHE A 292 8.16 8.64 -3.41
C PHE A 292 9.57 8.18 -3.03
N ARG A 293 9.91 8.23 -1.74
CA ARG A 293 11.22 7.79 -1.26
C ARG A 293 11.45 6.32 -1.53
N VAL A 294 10.47 5.47 -1.29
CA VAL A 294 10.57 4.02 -1.50
C VAL A 294 10.68 3.70 -2.99
N VAL A 295 9.87 4.31 -3.86
CA VAL A 295 9.96 4.12 -5.31
C VAL A 295 11.34 4.51 -5.83
N ILE A 296 11.86 5.67 -5.43
CA ILE A 296 13.19 6.12 -5.88
C ILE A 296 14.30 5.26 -5.28
N ALA A 297 14.17 4.80 -4.03
CA ALA A 297 15.12 3.90 -3.41
C ALA A 297 15.20 2.58 -4.18
N MET A 298 14.06 1.97 -4.53
CA MET A 298 13.99 0.77 -5.36
C MET A 298 14.71 0.95 -6.70
N ILE A 299 14.44 2.06 -7.39
CA ILE A 299 15.09 2.38 -8.67
C ILE A 299 16.59 2.58 -8.50
N LYS A 300 17.01 3.28 -7.44
CA LYS A 300 18.43 3.57 -7.19
C LYS A 300 19.24 2.35 -6.74
N MET A 301 18.65 1.48 -5.95
CA MET A 301 19.29 0.25 -5.50
C MET A 301 19.50 -0.73 -6.65
N ASN A 302 18.67 -0.66 -7.70
CA ASN A 302 18.75 -1.48 -8.91
C ASN A 302 19.17 -0.65 -10.15
N GLU A 303 19.86 0.50 -9.95
CA GLU A 303 20.23 1.41 -11.04
C GLU A 303 21.09 0.73 -12.10
N ARG A 304 22.04 -0.11 -11.69
CA ARG A 304 22.93 -0.81 -12.59
C ARG A 304 22.19 -1.78 -13.50
N GLU A 305 21.37 -2.63 -12.90
CA GLU A 305 20.57 -3.64 -13.60
C GLU A 305 19.56 -2.99 -14.55
N ILE A 306 18.92 -1.90 -14.12
CA ILE A 306 18.00 -1.12 -14.98
C ILE A 306 18.74 -0.54 -16.18
N LEU A 307 19.96 -0.03 -16.01
CA LEU A 307 20.75 0.56 -17.11
C LEU A 307 21.29 -0.49 -18.10
N GLU A 308 21.32 -1.77 -17.72
CA GLU A 308 21.66 -2.90 -18.60
C GLU A 308 20.47 -3.41 -19.42
N CYS A 309 19.21 -3.03 -19.05
CA CYS A 309 17.99 -3.39 -19.78
C CYS A 309 17.97 -2.74 -21.18
N THR A 310 17.45 -3.46 -22.17
CA THR A 310 17.41 -3.01 -23.57
C THR A 310 15.97 -2.80 -24.09
N SER A 311 14.97 -3.19 -23.31
CA SER A 311 13.56 -3.11 -23.68
C SER A 311 12.65 -2.88 -22.47
N LEU A 312 11.40 -2.48 -22.73
CA LEU A 312 10.37 -2.38 -21.68
C LEU A 312 10.15 -3.71 -20.93
N PRO A 313 10.04 -4.89 -21.59
CA PRO A 313 9.92 -6.16 -20.88
C PRO A 313 11.11 -6.44 -19.94
N ASP A 314 12.34 -6.13 -20.34
CA ASP A 314 13.52 -6.32 -19.49
C ASP A 314 13.43 -5.45 -18.22
N VAL A 315 13.05 -4.16 -18.36
CA VAL A 315 12.88 -3.25 -17.23
C VAL A 315 11.77 -3.75 -16.31
N MET A 316 10.65 -4.21 -16.86
CA MET A 316 9.52 -4.74 -16.08
C MET A 316 9.94 -5.99 -15.30
N LEU A 317 10.69 -6.90 -15.91
CA LEU A 317 11.19 -8.11 -15.25
C LEU A 317 12.19 -7.77 -14.15
N CYS A 318 13.21 -6.96 -14.45
CA CYS A 318 14.20 -6.49 -13.50
C CYS A 318 13.55 -5.89 -12.24
N LEU A 319 12.59 -4.99 -12.42
CA LEU A 319 11.90 -4.38 -11.30
C LEU A 319 10.97 -5.36 -10.57
N LYS A 320 10.31 -6.28 -11.29
CA LYS A 320 9.50 -7.33 -10.68
C LYS A 320 10.35 -8.20 -9.74
N GLU A 321 11.49 -8.66 -10.18
CA GLU A 321 12.43 -9.44 -9.35
C GLU A 321 12.89 -8.63 -8.14
N ALA A 322 13.25 -7.36 -8.35
CA ALA A 322 13.70 -6.47 -7.29
C ALA A 322 12.67 -6.29 -6.18
N TYR A 323 11.37 -6.09 -6.51
CA TYR A 323 10.38 -5.85 -5.47
C TYR A 323 9.82 -7.13 -4.84
N SER A 324 9.65 -8.21 -5.62
CA SER A 324 9.16 -9.49 -5.06
C SER A 324 10.19 -10.16 -4.15
N GLY A 325 11.48 -9.95 -4.39
CA GLY A 325 12.57 -10.42 -3.54
C GLY A 325 12.99 -9.46 -2.41
N GLN A 326 12.28 -8.35 -2.20
CA GLN A 326 12.66 -7.31 -1.23
C GLN A 326 12.26 -7.70 0.20
N PHE A 327 12.95 -8.66 0.79
CA PHE A 327 12.75 -9.08 2.19
C PHE A 327 13.53 -8.22 3.20
N ASP A 328 14.55 -7.46 2.77
CA ASP A 328 15.30 -6.52 3.63
C ASP A 328 14.59 -5.15 3.70
N ALA A 329 13.51 -5.10 4.48
CA ALA A 329 12.76 -3.86 4.72
C ALA A 329 13.61 -2.77 5.40
N ASP A 330 14.54 -3.16 6.30
CA ASP A 330 15.38 -2.22 7.04
C ASP A 330 16.42 -1.57 6.11
N GLY A 331 17.05 -2.34 5.23
CA GLY A 331 17.95 -1.82 4.20
C GLY A 331 17.25 -0.87 3.24
N LEU A 332 16.07 -1.26 2.74
CA LEU A 332 15.24 -0.42 1.87
C LEU A 332 14.87 0.91 2.52
N LEU A 333 14.31 0.88 3.73
CA LEU A 333 13.87 2.09 4.43
C LEU A 333 15.07 2.95 4.87
N SER A 334 16.16 2.33 5.30
CA SER A 334 17.41 3.04 5.60
C SER A 334 17.91 3.79 4.37
N TYR A 335 17.95 3.12 3.21
CA TYR A 335 18.34 3.77 1.96
C TYR A 335 17.38 4.92 1.60
N ALA A 336 16.08 4.67 1.65
CA ALA A 336 15.02 5.64 1.31
C ALA A 336 15.07 6.90 2.19
N PHE A 337 15.38 6.76 3.47
CA PHE A 337 15.40 7.91 4.39
C PHE A 337 16.73 8.63 4.45
N ASN A 338 17.85 7.96 4.19
CA ASN A 338 19.18 8.55 4.27
C ASN A 338 19.66 9.11 2.92
N ASN A 339 19.25 8.53 1.80
CA ASN A 339 19.78 8.89 0.48
C ASN A 339 18.77 9.66 -0.39
N ILE A 340 17.46 9.54 -0.12
CA ILE A 340 16.44 10.23 -0.91
C ILE A 340 15.91 11.43 -0.14
N SER A 341 16.36 12.63 -0.51
CA SER A 341 15.89 13.88 0.09
C SER A 341 14.52 14.25 -0.46
N MET A 342 13.46 14.11 0.35
CA MET A 342 12.10 14.45 0.00
C MET A 342 11.37 15.03 1.22
N SER A 343 10.78 16.20 1.06
CA SER A 343 9.99 16.85 2.10
C SER A 343 8.54 17.06 1.64
N ASN A 344 7.63 17.22 2.61
CA ASN A 344 6.23 17.57 2.28
C ASN A 344 6.15 18.93 1.57
N VAL A 345 7.08 19.85 1.87
CA VAL A 345 7.17 21.16 1.19
C VAL A 345 7.54 20.97 -0.27
N THR A 346 8.55 20.15 -0.55
CA THR A 346 8.98 19.82 -1.92
C THR A 346 7.83 19.23 -2.74
N ILE A 347 7.10 18.24 -2.19
CA ILE A 347 5.97 17.62 -2.88
C ILE A 347 4.86 18.63 -3.12
N LYS A 348 4.54 19.46 -2.13
CA LYS A 348 3.52 20.51 -2.27
C LYS A 348 3.87 21.50 -3.39
N MET A 349 5.13 21.92 -3.49
CA MET A 349 5.59 22.80 -4.57
C MET A 349 5.46 22.11 -5.94
N LEU A 350 5.97 20.88 -6.06
CA LEU A 350 5.85 20.10 -7.31
C LEU A 350 4.39 19.91 -7.72
N ARG A 351 3.51 19.62 -6.77
CA ARG A 351 2.07 19.45 -7.03
C ARG A 351 1.43 20.74 -7.55
N GLN A 352 1.78 21.88 -6.99
CA GLN A 352 1.29 23.18 -7.44
C GLN A 352 1.77 23.51 -8.86
N ASP A 353 3.04 23.25 -9.16
CA ASP A 353 3.60 23.49 -10.48
C ASP A 353 2.94 22.57 -11.53
N ILE A 354 2.80 21.28 -11.21
CA ILE A 354 2.14 20.31 -12.08
C ILE A 354 0.65 20.66 -12.29
N ALA A 355 -0.04 21.11 -11.25
CA ALA A 355 -1.43 21.54 -11.41
C ALA A 355 -1.56 22.70 -12.40
N ARG A 356 -0.64 23.68 -12.39
CA ARG A 356 -0.59 24.77 -13.37
C ARG A 356 -0.30 24.24 -14.78
N GLU A 357 0.66 23.35 -14.94
CA GLU A 357 0.98 22.71 -16.21
C GLU A 357 -0.21 21.97 -16.80
N MET A 358 -0.91 21.18 -15.97
CA MET A 358 -2.11 20.44 -16.40
C MET A 358 -3.25 21.35 -16.87
N VAL A 359 -3.43 22.51 -16.24
CA VAL A 359 -4.40 23.52 -16.70
C VAL A 359 -4.01 24.07 -18.07
N LEU A 360 -2.76 24.49 -18.24
CA LEU A 360 -2.25 25.00 -19.53
C LEU A 360 -2.35 23.96 -20.65
N GLU A 361 -1.98 22.69 -20.36
CA GLU A 361 -2.13 21.60 -21.32
C GLU A 361 -3.60 21.38 -21.73
N ALA A 362 -4.53 21.48 -20.79
CA ALA A 362 -5.96 21.34 -21.05
C ALA A 362 -6.49 22.49 -21.93
N GLU A 363 -6.08 23.73 -21.66
CA GLU A 363 -6.43 24.91 -22.45
C GLU A 363 -5.89 24.80 -23.89
N GLN A 364 -4.63 24.41 -24.05
CA GLN A 364 -4.03 24.20 -25.40
C GLN A 364 -4.78 23.14 -26.20
N LYS A 365 -5.06 21.98 -25.58
CA LYS A 365 -5.86 20.90 -26.21
C LYS A 365 -7.26 21.39 -26.63
N ALA A 366 -7.90 22.22 -25.80
CA ALA A 366 -9.21 22.78 -26.10
C ALA A 366 -9.16 23.71 -27.32
N ILE A 367 -8.13 24.57 -27.43
CA ILE A 367 -7.88 25.47 -28.58
C ILE A 367 -7.64 24.65 -29.82
N GLU A 368 -6.77 23.64 -29.78
CA GLU A 368 -6.51 22.78 -30.95
C GLU A 368 -7.75 22.05 -31.43
N LEU A 369 -8.55 21.51 -30.48
CA LEU A 369 -9.80 20.81 -30.79
C LEU A 369 -10.82 21.75 -31.48
N ALA A 370 -10.92 22.99 -30.97
CA ALA A 370 -11.78 24.01 -31.57
C ALA A 370 -11.34 24.40 -32.98
N SER A 371 -10.02 24.50 -33.20
CA SER A 371 -9.44 24.78 -34.52
C SER A 371 -9.72 23.66 -35.51
N ARG A 372 -9.49 22.41 -35.12
CA ARG A 372 -9.79 21.22 -35.95
C ARG A 372 -11.29 21.08 -36.27
N LYS A 373 -12.19 21.43 -35.35
CA LYS A 373 -13.64 21.47 -35.62
C LYS A 373 -14.00 22.54 -36.63
N LYS A 374 -13.39 23.74 -36.57
CA LYS A 374 -13.58 24.82 -37.53
C LYS A 374 -13.07 24.46 -38.95
N GLU A 375 -11.94 23.78 -39.03
CA GLU A 375 -11.39 23.30 -40.32
C GLU A 375 -12.28 22.23 -40.95
N ARG A 376 -12.77 21.25 -40.15
CA ARG A 376 -13.72 20.24 -40.64
C ARG A 376 -15.05 20.84 -41.11
N ALA A 377 -15.54 21.87 -40.43
CA ALA A 377 -16.77 22.56 -40.86
C ALA A 377 -16.60 23.39 -42.15
N LYS A 378 -15.37 23.74 -42.54
CA LYS A 378 -15.05 24.48 -43.79
C LYS A 378 -14.71 23.56 -44.96
N ALA A 379 -14.50 22.24 -44.71
CA ALA A 379 -14.23 21.31 -45.82
C ALA A 379 -15.52 21.05 -46.60
N PRO A 380 -15.51 21.19 -47.93
CA PRO A 380 -16.69 20.93 -48.76
C PRO A 380 -17.11 19.46 -48.63
N ALA A 381 -18.41 19.25 -48.49
CA ALA A 381 -18.98 17.91 -48.53
C ALA A 381 -18.63 17.26 -49.88
N LYS A 382 -17.92 16.14 -49.83
CA LYS A 382 -17.62 15.32 -51.03
C LYS A 382 -18.82 14.44 -51.34
#